data_56e7167d1204e58b04f36ba34d124d1e
#
_entry.id   56e7167d1204e58b04f36ba34d124d1e
#
_cell.length_a   1.000
_cell.length_b   1.000
_cell.length_c   1.000
_cell.angle_alpha   90.00
_cell.angle_beta   90.00
_cell.angle_gamma   90.00
#
_symmetry.space_group_name_H-M   'P 1'
#
loop_
_entity.id
_entity.type
_entity.pdbx_description
1 polymer ?
#
loop_
_entity_poly.entity_id
_entity_poly.type
_entity_poly.pdbx_seq_one_letter_code
_entity_poly.pdbx_strand_id
1 'polypeptide(L)'
;MSKQCRNCGAELPEDASFCPHCAQSQIDRSEVKPPRLWRKKTLYGLLGALVLIAAALAVFLPHRPKPFAGGASVTYTDKDGTYELLVSTFSDGLENKQPEEKRTISFPVDESSCLPALLGVFQDGEPVNPESFLSKLKHCTLEAFPNENGALEIAEPRYDEMFAPSVLETDVFFTGASGTNELVWTLTMKNGDTIRLKHTFEVLPLVHQTYTAEEACLDTMEDLKALLGRIDKEVPADTVVDVFLPPVTYTGNLEISSRAVNLYGCSDGSGRTVIEGTLTVSTHDPTYVTLCNLDFVGSGGTGLSATASTDIWGCSFTGYDIGAAVKEGGMIGVEACTFRNNGIAFSYDTLSYSFFKTGFPDCTIEGNDIGIQFVNLPGAAPLDFGGTVFSGNRIDIENPMQYPVDLSDATFA
;
A
#
# COMPACT_ATOMS: atom_id res chain seq x y z
N MET A 1 -13.49 56.82 6.17
CA MET A 1 -14.61 56.81 5.23
C MET A 1 -14.71 55.43 4.61
N SER A 2 -15.89 54.94 4.27
CA SER A 2 -16.06 53.62 3.64
C SER A 2 -16.54 53.80 2.17
N LYS A 3 -16.22 52.87 1.31
CA LYS A 3 -16.75 52.81 -0.06
C LYS A 3 -17.59 51.56 -0.26
N GLN A 4 -18.49 51.54 -1.20
CA GLN A 4 -19.30 50.38 -1.55
C GLN A 4 -18.67 49.59 -2.69
N CYS A 5 -18.74 48.27 -2.62
CA CYS A 5 -18.32 47.41 -3.71
C CYS A 5 -19.17 47.60 -4.94
N ARG A 6 -18.54 47.88 -6.07
CA ARG A 6 -19.23 48.15 -7.38
C ARG A 6 -20.01 46.95 -7.92
N ASN A 7 -19.74 45.74 -7.42
CA ASN A 7 -20.39 44.51 -7.90
C ASN A 7 -21.48 43.97 -6.95
N CYS A 8 -21.26 43.96 -5.64
CA CYS A 8 -22.19 43.36 -4.67
C CYS A 8 -22.73 44.33 -3.62
N GLY A 9 -22.33 45.62 -3.63
CA GLY A 9 -22.81 46.65 -2.72
C GLY A 9 -22.29 46.60 -1.29
N ALA A 10 -21.44 45.65 -0.92
CA ALA A 10 -20.88 45.51 0.43
C ALA A 10 -19.99 46.70 0.79
N GLU A 11 -20.05 47.16 2.04
CA GLU A 11 -19.18 48.24 2.52
C GLU A 11 -17.73 47.75 2.62
N LEU A 12 -16.80 48.56 2.12
CA LEU A 12 -15.36 48.26 2.08
C LEU A 12 -14.55 49.42 2.66
N PRO A 13 -13.39 49.16 3.25
CA PRO A 13 -12.41 50.23 3.48
C PRO A 13 -12.08 51.01 2.21
N GLU A 14 -11.78 52.30 2.35
CA GLU A 14 -11.57 53.19 1.19
C GLU A 14 -10.39 52.76 0.33
N ASP A 15 -9.38 52.14 0.93
CA ASP A 15 -8.15 51.62 0.32
C ASP A 15 -8.28 50.18 -0.21
N ALA A 16 -9.42 49.51 -0.01
CA ALA A 16 -9.57 48.10 -0.42
C ALA A 16 -9.45 47.93 -1.95
N SER A 17 -8.49 47.20 -2.44
CA SER A 17 -8.28 46.87 -3.83
C SER A 17 -9.15 45.69 -4.33
N PHE A 18 -9.69 44.90 -3.41
CA PHE A 18 -10.59 43.75 -3.65
C PHE A 18 -11.74 43.73 -2.67
N CYS A 19 -12.87 43.21 -3.09
CA CYS A 19 -14.02 42.95 -2.23
C CYS A 19 -13.90 41.52 -1.63
N PRO A 20 -13.86 41.35 -0.30
CA PRO A 20 -13.79 40.02 0.30
C PRO A 20 -15.09 39.20 0.17
N HIS A 21 -16.22 39.83 -0.14
CA HIS A 21 -17.50 39.16 -0.29
C HIS A 21 -17.74 38.57 -1.69
N CYS A 22 -17.14 39.15 -2.75
CA CYS A 22 -17.37 38.69 -4.14
C CYS A 22 -16.07 38.57 -4.95
N ALA A 23 -14.90 38.75 -4.32
CA ALA A 23 -13.56 38.69 -4.94
C ALA A 23 -13.35 39.64 -6.13
N GLN A 24 -14.24 40.64 -6.35
CA GLN A 24 -14.14 41.57 -7.47
C GLN A 24 -13.13 42.68 -7.17
N SER A 25 -12.24 42.98 -8.16
CA SER A 25 -11.30 44.12 -8.07
C SER A 25 -12.03 45.45 -8.05
N GLN A 26 -11.59 46.36 -7.19
CA GLN A 26 -12.13 47.71 -7.00
C GLN A 26 -11.22 48.78 -7.63
N ILE A 27 -10.19 48.39 -8.38
CA ILE A 27 -9.25 49.30 -9.05
C ILE A 27 -9.88 49.81 -10.33
N ASP A 28 -9.95 51.17 -10.49
CA ASP A 28 -10.46 51.82 -11.67
C ASP A 28 -9.42 51.80 -12.80
N ARG A 29 -9.72 51.08 -13.89
CA ARG A 29 -8.83 50.99 -15.06
C ARG A 29 -8.86 52.24 -15.99
N SER A 30 -9.67 53.22 -15.68
CA SER A 30 -9.86 54.39 -16.55
C SER A 30 -8.72 55.43 -16.46
N GLU A 31 -7.78 55.31 -15.49
CA GLU A 31 -6.69 56.32 -15.35
C GLU A 31 -5.32 55.88 -15.91
N VAL A 32 -5.22 54.75 -16.59
CA VAL A 32 -3.94 54.35 -17.20
C VAL A 32 -3.78 54.99 -18.54
N LYS A 33 -3.08 56.13 -18.59
CA LYS A 33 -2.65 56.74 -19.87
C LYS A 33 -1.75 55.78 -20.64
N PRO A 34 -1.98 55.53 -21.95
CA PRO A 34 -1.14 54.65 -22.74
C PRO A 34 0.31 55.17 -22.79
N PRO A 35 1.33 54.27 -22.63
CA PRO A 35 2.72 54.69 -22.70
C PRO A 35 3.09 55.15 -24.09
N ARG A 36 3.83 56.28 -24.18
CA ARG A 36 4.37 56.81 -25.44
C ARG A 36 5.21 55.76 -26.16
N LEU A 37 4.92 55.59 -27.45
CA LEU A 37 5.66 54.72 -28.37
C LEU A 37 7.20 54.86 -28.20
N TRP A 38 7.85 53.79 -27.78
CA TRP A 38 9.28 53.72 -27.67
C TRP A 38 9.97 53.75 -29.04
N ARG A 39 11.08 54.47 -29.17
CA ARG A 39 11.88 54.57 -30.41
C ARG A 39 12.36 53.18 -30.82
N LYS A 40 12.38 52.88 -32.13
CA LYS A 40 12.76 51.59 -32.74
C LYS A 40 14.07 50.96 -32.19
N LYS A 41 15.00 51.77 -31.75
CA LYS A 41 16.27 51.25 -31.13
C LYS A 41 16.09 50.56 -29.79
N THR A 42 15.12 50.98 -28.98
CA THR A 42 14.79 50.29 -27.69
C THR A 42 14.04 48.98 -27.91
N LEU A 43 13.25 48.88 -29.01
CA LEU A 43 12.55 47.65 -29.37
C LEU A 43 13.52 46.52 -29.73
N TYR A 44 14.59 46.80 -30.46
CA TYR A 44 15.60 45.80 -30.82
C TYR A 44 16.42 45.37 -29.61
N GLY A 45 16.68 46.26 -28.65
CA GLY A 45 17.33 45.91 -27.39
C GLY A 45 16.49 44.99 -26.51
N LEU A 46 15.17 45.21 -26.44
CA LEU A 46 14.23 44.37 -25.73
C LEU A 46 14.05 43.01 -26.41
N LEU A 47 13.97 42.94 -27.73
CA LEU A 47 13.93 41.69 -28.47
C LEU A 47 15.21 40.86 -28.26
N GLY A 48 16.40 41.52 -28.28
CA GLY A 48 17.69 40.87 -27.98
C GLY A 48 17.73 40.31 -26.55
N ALA A 49 17.26 41.08 -25.55
CA ALA A 49 17.18 40.63 -24.17
C ALA A 49 16.19 39.48 -23.99
N LEU A 50 15.04 39.52 -24.67
CA LEU A 50 14.04 38.43 -24.66
C LEU A 50 14.60 37.12 -25.28
N VAL A 51 15.36 37.23 -26.36
CA VAL A 51 16.01 36.09 -27.00
C VAL A 51 17.11 35.52 -26.10
N LEU A 52 17.89 36.37 -25.41
CA LEU A 52 18.89 35.91 -24.42
C LEU A 52 18.26 35.27 -23.19
N ILE A 53 17.15 35.81 -22.69
CA ILE A 53 16.38 35.23 -21.59
C ILE A 53 15.75 33.90 -22.02
N ALA A 54 15.20 33.81 -23.23
CA ALA A 54 14.65 32.56 -23.76
C ALA A 54 15.76 31.51 -23.98
N ALA A 55 16.94 31.91 -24.44
CA ALA A 55 18.09 31.01 -24.56
C ALA A 55 18.63 30.59 -23.19
N ALA A 56 18.71 31.49 -22.22
CA ALA A 56 19.06 31.16 -20.85
C ALA A 56 18.03 30.24 -20.18
N LEU A 57 16.74 30.52 -20.36
CA LEU A 57 15.66 29.63 -19.88
C LEU A 57 15.71 28.27 -20.55
N ALA A 58 16.05 28.17 -21.83
CA ALA A 58 16.22 26.90 -22.53
C ALA A 58 17.44 26.10 -22.03
N VAL A 59 18.48 26.76 -21.49
CA VAL A 59 19.66 26.13 -20.89
C VAL A 59 19.42 25.80 -19.42
N PHE A 60 18.65 26.61 -18.69
CA PHE A 60 18.37 26.45 -17.27
C PHE A 60 17.03 25.76 -16.97
N LEU A 61 16.12 25.60 -17.93
CA LEU A 61 15.01 24.67 -17.76
C LEU A 61 15.61 23.27 -17.69
N PRO A 62 15.39 22.53 -16.60
CA PRO A 62 15.81 21.15 -16.57
C PRO A 62 15.25 20.48 -17.82
N HIS A 63 16.12 19.92 -18.65
CA HIS A 63 15.70 19.09 -19.76
C HIS A 63 14.86 17.99 -19.13
N ARG A 64 13.53 18.07 -19.24
CA ARG A 64 12.69 16.94 -18.91
C ARG A 64 13.22 15.80 -19.77
N PRO A 65 13.77 14.72 -19.18
CA PRO A 65 14.26 13.62 -19.97
C PRO A 65 13.11 13.18 -20.89
N LYS A 66 13.43 13.03 -22.17
CA LYS A 66 12.42 12.53 -23.12
C LYS A 66 11.96 11.17 -22.62
N PRO A 67 10.64 10.89 -22.59
CA PRO A 67 10.14 9.59 -22.19
C PRO A 67 10.88 8.50 -22.95
N PHE A 68 11.38 7.49 -22.25
CA PHE A 68 12.01 6.35 -22.90
C PHE A 68 10.92 5.55 -23.62
N ALA A 69 11.10 5.28 -24.91
CA ALA A 69 10.12 4.61 -25.75
C ALA A 69 10.25 3.06 -25.76
N GLY A 70 11.08 2.47 -24.87
CA GLY A 70 11.23 1.04 -24.71
C GLY A 70 10.08 0.42 -23.91
N GLY A 71 10.00 -0.91 -23.94
CA GLY A 71 8.99 -1.72 -23.24
C GLY A 71 9.55 -2.46 -22.03
N ALA A 72 8.71 -3.33 -21.47
CA ALA A 72 9.02 -4.14 -20.29
C ALA A 72 9.88 -5.37 -20.60
N SER A 73 10.21 -5.62 -21.86
CA SER A 73 11.14 -6.67 -22.28
C SER A 73 12.09 -6.20 -23.35
N VAL A 74 13.26 -6.83 -23.41
CA VAL A 74 14.27 -6.60 -24.44
C VAL A 74 15.12 -7.85 -24.67
N THR A 75 15.51 -8.09 -25.91
CA THR A 75 16.49 -9.11 -26.26
C THR A 75 17.88 -8.49 -26.34
N TYR A 76 18.85 -9.06 -25.63
CA TYR A 76 20.25 -8.65 -25.66
C TYR A 76 21.13 -9.81 -26.09
N THR A 77 22.10 -9.55 -26.97
CA THR A 77 23.03 -10.57 -27.47
C THR A 77 24.47 -10.11 -27.22
N ASP A 78 25.25 -10.97 -26.61
CA ASP A 78 26.70 -10.82 -26.46
C ASP A 78 27.45 -12.06 -27.00
N LYS A 79 28.75 -12.15 -26.71
CA LYS A 79 29.59 -13.27 -27.12
C LYS A 79 29.19 -14.63 -26.51
N ASP A 80 28.47 -14.60 -25.38
CA ASP A 80 28.09 -15.80 -24.62
C ASP A 80 26.66 -16.28 -24.96
N GLY A 81 25.90 -15.49 -25.73
CA GLY A 81 24.58 -15.88 -26.22
C GLY A 81 23.57 -14.76 -26.30
N THR A 82 22.32 -15.15 -26.46
CA THR A 82 21.17 -14.25 -26.52
C THR A 82 20.36 -14.39 -25.25
N TYR A 83 20.07 -13.25 -24.63
CA TYR A 83 19.31 -13.15 -23.39
C TYR A 83 18.01 -12.41 -23.62
N GLU A 84 16.95 -12.88 -23.01
CA GLU A 84 15.68 -12.17 -22.87
C GLU A 84 15.63 -11.55 -21.48
N LEU A 85 15.53 -10.22 -21.40
CA LEU A 85 15.39 -9.47 -20.16
C LEU A 85 13.96 -8.98 -20.08
N LEU A 86 13.36 -9.10 -18.91
CA LEU A 86 12.02 -8.59 -18.66
C LEU A 86 11.90 -8.06 -17.22
N VAL A 87 10.98 -7.11 -17.05
CA VAL A 87 10.70 -6.46 -15.77
C VAL A 87 9.29 -6.75 -15.30
N SER A 88 9.13 -6.86 -13.99
CA SER A 88 7.85 -7.10 -13.32
C SER A 88 7.85 -6.48 -11.92
N THR A 89 6.68 -6.34 -11.33
CA THR A 89 6.50 -5.95 -9.93
C THR A 89 6.04 -7.13 -9.04
N PHE A 90 6.07 -8.35 -9.56
CA PHE A 90 5.74 -9.58 -8.82
C PHE A 90 6.48 -10.80 -9.43
N SER A 91 6.84 -11.75 -8.60
CA SER A 91 7.63 -12.92 -8.99
C SER A 91 6.91 -13.81 -10.00
N ASP A 92 5.62 -14.05 -9.85
CA ASP A 92 4.81 -14.87 -10.76
C ASP A 92 4.88 -14.38 -12.22
N GLY A 93 5.00 -13.07 -12.42
CA GLY A 93 5.20 -12.49 -13.75
C GLY A 93 6.52 -12.93 -14.38
N LEU A 94 7.57 -13.01 -13.59
CA LEU A 94 8.87 -13.50 -14.03
C LEU A 94 8.86 -15.01 -14.26
N GLU A 95 8.28 -15.80 -13.36
CA GLU A 95 8.16 -17.26 -13.50
C GLU A 95 7.39 -17.63 -14.77
N ASN A 96 6.33 -16.92 -15.08
CA ASN A 96 5.52 -17.11 -16.27
C ASN A 96 6.08 -16.39 -17.52
N LYS A 97 7.24 -15.72 -17.42
CA LYS A 97 7.88 -14.94 -18.49
C LYS A 97 6.93 -13.91 -19.10
N GLN A 98 6.16 -13.24 -18.27
CA GLN A 98 5.22 -12.21 -18.66
C GLN A 98 5.79 -10.84 -18.30
N PRO A 99 6.29 -10.08 -19.30
CA PRO A 99 6.76 -8.72 -19.05
C PRO A 99 5.59 -7.83 -18.67
N GLU A 100 5.78 -7.01 -17.63
CA GLU A 100 4.74 -6.13 -17.13
C GLU A 100 4.86 -4.73 -17.74
N GLU A 101 4.13 -4.49 -18.83
CA GLU A 101 4.11 -3.17 -19.49
C GLU A 101 3.43 -2.10 -18.60
N LYS A 102 2.33 -2.48 -17.93
CA LYS A 102 1.58 -1.61 -17.05
C LYS A 102 0.90 -2.40 -15.93
N ARG A 103 1.01 -1.87 -14.71
CA ARG A 103 0.24 -2.34 -13.55
C ARG A 103 -0.61 -1.21 -12.99
N THR A 104 -1.85 -1.52 -12.62
CA THR A 104 -2.72 -0.60 -11.90
C THR A 104 -2.85 -1.08 -10.46
N ILE A 105 -2.62 -0.20 -9.51
CA ILE A 105 -2.79 -0.44 -8.08
C ILE A 105 -3.70 0.64 -7.51
N SER A 106 -4.56 0.27 -6.57
CA SER A 106 -5.36 1.22 -5.80
C SER A 106 -4.74 1.40 -4.43
N PHE A 107 -4.53 2.64 -4.02
CA PHE A 107 -3.83 2.94 -2.77
C PHE A 107 -4.26 4.26 -2.15
N PRO A 108 -4.31 4.40 -0.79
CA PRO A 108 -4.55 5.68 -0.13
C PRO A 108 -3.44 6.68 -0.48
N VAL A 109 -3.80 7.84 -1.03
CA VAL A 109 -2.83 8.83 -1.52
C VAL A 109 -2.09 9.58 -0.41
N ASP A 110 -2.59 9.52 0.80
CA ASP A 110 -2.01 10.11 2.02
C ASP A 110 -1.10 9.15 2.79
N GLU A 111 -1.02 7.90 2.38
CA GLU A 111 -0.14 6.90 2.96
C GLU A 111 1.10 6.66 2.10
N SER A 112 2.11 6.05 2.70
CA SER A 112 3.29 5.56 2.00
C SER A 112 3.16 4.07 1.76
N SER A 113 3.53 3.62 0.57
CA SER A 113 3.58 2.20 0.22
C SER A 113 4.87 1.84 -0.51
N CYS A 114 5.07 0.55 -0.69
CA CYS A 114 6.22 -0.01 -1.36
C CYS A 114 5.79 -1.04 -2.41
N LEU A 115 6.52 -1.08 -3.50
CA LEU A 115 6.33 -1.98 -4.62
C LEU A 115 7.69 -2.55 -5.01
N PRO A 116 7.87 -3.88 -5.10
CA PRO A 116 9.12 -4.42 -5.62
C PRO A 116 9.20 -4.16 -7.12
N ALA A 117 10.39 -3.82 -7.59
CA ALA A 117 10.71 -3.78 -9.01
C ALA A 117 11.74 -4.86 -9.29
N LEU A 118 11.38 -5.82 -10.13
CA LEU A 118 12.12 -7.05 -10.39
C LEU A 118 12.65 -7.07 -11.83
N LEU A 119 13.88 -7.54 -12.01
CA LEU A 119 14.48 -7.79 -13.31
C LEU A 119 14.78 -9.29 -13.48
N GLY A 120 14.08 -9.95 -14.39
CA GLY A 120 14.34 -11.32 -14.81
C GLY A 120 15.24 -11.37 -16.04
N VAL A 121 16.12 -12.37 -16.10
CA VAL A 121 16.97 -12.63 -17.27
C VAL A 121 16.91 -14.12 -17.62
N PHE A 122 16.62 -14.41 -18.88
CA PHE A 122 16.45 -15.77 -19.39
C PHE A 122 17.38 -16.02 -20.58
N GLN A 123 17.83 -17.25 -20.72
CA GLN A 123 18.57 -17.73 -21.89
C GLN A 123 17.99 -19.06 -22.33
N ASP A 124 17.66 -19.20 -23.60
CA ASP A 124 16.99 -20.38 -24.15
C ASP A 124 15.70 -20.79 -23.42
N GLY A 125 15.03 -19.78 -22.85
CA GLY A 125 13.80 -19.96 -22.11
C GLY A 125 13.97 -20.37 -20.64
N GLU A 126 15.18 -20.53 -20.14
CA GLU A 126 15.48 -20.86 -18.74
C GLU A 126 16.07 -19.65 -18.00
N PRO A 127 15.77 -19.47 -16.68
CA PRO A 127 16.40 -18.44 -15.88
C PRO A 127 17.92 -18.58 -15.87
N VAL A 128 18.65 -17.48 -16.05
CA VAL A 128 20.11 -17.52 -15.96
C VAL A 128 20.55 -17.60 -14.50
N ASN A 129 21.74 -18.15 -14.27
CA ASN A 129 22.37 -18.03 -12.95
C ASN A 129 22.66 -16.54 -12.65
N PRO A 130 22.13 -15.98 -11.55
CA PRO A 130 22.24 -14.55 -11.21
C PRO A 130 23.68 -14.07 -11.14
N GLU A 131 24.58 -14.80 -10.46
CA GLU A 131 25.99 -14.41 -10.33
C GLU A 131 26.68 -14.32 -11.69
N SER A 132 26.36 -15.25 -12.61
CA SER A 132 26.91 -15.28 -13.96
C SER A 132 26.53 -14.02 -14.74
N PHE A 133 25.25 -13.61 -14.68
CA PHE A 133 24.80 -12.40 -15.37
C PHE A 133 25.31 -11.13 -14.67
N LEU A 134 25.25 -11.05 -13.36
CA LEU A 134 25.73 -9.92 -12.58
C LEU A 134 27.23 -9.68 -12.78
N SER A 135 28.00 -10.76 -13.00
CA SER A 135 29.42 -10.64 -13.33
C SER A 135 29.70 -9.85 -14.61
N LYS A 136 28.74 -9.73 -15.52
CA LYS A 136 28.80 -8.95 -16.77
C LYS A 136 28.41 -7.50 -16.59
N LEU A 137 27.69 -7.15 -15.53
CA LEU A 137 27.28 -5.78 -15.25
C LEU A 137 28.44 -4.95 -14.73
N LYS A 138 28.53 -3.72 -15.20
CA LYS A 138 29.38 -2.68 -14.66
C LYS A 138 28.61 -1.84 -13.63
N HIS A 139 27.34 -1.54 -13.95
CA HIS A 139 26.46 -0.71 -13.15
C HIS A 139 25.00 -0.95 -13.55
N CYS A 140 24.11 -0.85 -12.58
CA CYS A 140 22.66 -0.90 -12.79
C CYS A 140 22.00 0.24 -12.03
N THR A 141 21.03 0.91 -12.66
CA THR A 141 20.17 1.90 -11.99
C THR A 141 18.73 1.65 -12.33
N LEU A 142 17.85 1.95 -11.40
CA LEU A 142 16.43 2.16 -11.64
C LEU A 142 16.13 3.64 -11.42
N GLU A 143 15.52 4.27 -12.42
CA GLU A 143 15.09 5.67 -12.35
C GLU A 143 13.56 5.69 -12.36
N ALA A 144 12.97 6.47 -11.43
CA ALA A 144 11.53 6.67 -11.39
C ALA A 144 11.19 8.07 -11.90
N PHE A 145 10.13 8.13 -12.68
CA PHE A 145 9.56 9.36 -13.18
C PHE A 145 8.16 9.52 -12.58
N PRO A 146 8.04 10.16 -11.39
CA PRO A 146 6.77 10.38 -10.75
C PRO A 146 5.90 11.33 -11.59
N ASN A 147 4.60 11.18 -11.49
CA ASN A 147 3.68 12.20 -11.95
C ASN A 147 3.80 13.47 -11.07
N GLU A 148 3.08 14.54 -11.43
CA GLU A 148 3.16 15.84 -10.75
C GLU A 148 2.66 15.79 -9.28
N ASN A 149 1.99 14.73 -8.88
CA ASN A 149 1.26 14.63 -7.61
C ASN A 149 1.95 13.74 -6.57
N GLY A 150 3.15 13.22 -6.82
CA GLY A 150 3.75 12.27 -5.89
C GLY A 150 5.26 12.28 -5.85
N ALA A 151 5.80 11.62 -4.83
CA ALA A 151 7.21 11.35 -4.67
C ALA A 151 7.47 9.85 -4.78
N LEU A 152 8.54 9.48 -5.49
CA LEU A 152 9.06 8.13 -5.56
C LEU A 152 10.48 8.12 -5.01
N GLU A 153 10.75 7.17 -4.13
CA GLU A 153 12.08 6.87 -3.61
C GLU A 153 12.44 5.43 -3.96
N ILE A 154 13.64 5.20 -4.45
CA ILE A 154 14.09 3.90 -4.93
C ILE A 154 15.29 3.46 -4.10
N ALA A 155 15.23 2.25 -3.55
CA ALA A 155 16.38 1.61 -2.91
C ALA A 155 17.43 1.20 -3.97
N GLU A 156 18.65 0.91 -3.53
CA GLU A 156 19.71 0.43 -4.41
C GLU A 156 19.37 -0.99 -4.92
N PRO A 157 19.43 -1.24 -6.25
CA PRO A 157 19.19 -2.57 -6.79
C PRO A 157 20.16 -3.61 -6.24
N ARG A 158 19.63 -4.75 -5.78
CA ARG A 158 20.35 -5.88 -5.20
C ARG A 158 19.86 -7.21 -5.76
N TYR A 159 20.61 -8.26 -5.54
CA TYR A 159 20.14 -9.64 -5.74
C TYR A 159 19.62 -10.20 -4.40
N ASP A 160 18.44 -10.83 -4.45
CA ASP A 160 17.88 -11.57 -3.34
C ASP A 160 17.26 -12.89 -3.85
N GLU A 161 17.64 -14.03 -3.24
CA GLU A 161 17.16 -15.34 -3.64
C GLU A 161 15.65 -15.51 -3.44
N MET A 162 15.05 -14.71 -2.57
CA MET A 162 13.62 -14.75 -2.27
C MET A 162 12.74 -14.43 -3.48
N PHE A 163 13.22 -13.58 -4.38
CA PHE A 163 12.49 -13.18 -5.58
C PHE A 163 12.93 -13.92 -6.85
N ALA A 164 13.47 -15.13 -6.70
CA ALA A 164 13.78 -15.97 -7.87
C ALA A 164 12.52 -16.08 -8.78
N PRO A 165 12.65 -16.04 -10.13
CA PRO A 165 13.90 -16.04 -10.88
C PRO A 165 14.49 -14.66 -11.22
N SER A 166 14.26 -13.63 -10.38
CA SER A 166 14.88 -12.32 -10.59
C SER A 166 16.41 -12.40 -10.44
N VAL A 167 17.13 -11.59 -11.20
CA VAL A 167 18.58 -11.39 -11.07
C VAL A 167 18.92 -10.10 -10.33
N LEU A 168 17.98 -9.15 -10.31
CA LEU A 168 18.03 -7.91 -9.53
C LEU A 168 16.64 -7.52 -9.08
N GLU A 169 16.60 -6.98 -7.88
CA GLU A 169 15.41 -6.39 -7.29
C GLU A 169 15.71 -5.04 -6.66
N THR A 170 14.70 -4.23 -6.47
CA THR A 170 14.74 -3.04 -5.64
C THR A 170 13.34 -2.68 -5.17
N ASP A 171 13.27 -1.98 -4.05
CA ASP A 171 12.03 -1.46 -3.50
C ASP A 171 11.77 -0.06 -4.03
N VAL A 172 10.56 0.18 -4.50
CA VAL A 172 10.07 1.50 -4.93
C VAL A 172 9.05 1.97 -3.91
N PHE A 173 9.45 2.92 -3.08
CA PHE A 173 8.57 3.58 -2.11
C PHE A 173 7.86 4.73 -2.79
N PHE A 174 6.57 4.88 -2.52
CA PHE A 174 5.77 5.97 -3.08
C PHE A 174 4.79 6.54 -2.05
N THR A 175 4.59 7.85 -2.13
CA THR A 175 3.64 8.61 -1.31
C THR A 175 2.93 9.61 -2.20
N GLY A 176 1.60 9.63 -2.16
CA GLY A 176 0.81 10.58 -2.95
C GLY A 176 1.03 10.49 -4.46
N ALA A 177 1.54 9.37 -4.98
CA ALA A 177 1.94 9.19 -6.37
C ALA A 177 0.77 8.82 -7.30
N SER A 178 -0.43 9.38 -7.07
CA SER A 178 -1.61 9.09 -7.90
C SER A 178 -1.38 9.41 -9.38
N GLY A 179 -1.93 8.55 -10.26
CA GLY A 179 -1.73 8.62 -11.69
C GLY A 179 -0.58 7.73 -12.20
N THR A 180 -0.09 8.01 -13.39
CA THR A 180 0.88 7.16 -14.09
C THR A 180 2.32 7.50 -13.68
N ASN A 181 3.06 6.48 -13.26
CA ASN A 181 4.48 6.56 -12.90
C ASN A 181 5.27 5.60 -13.80
N GLU A 182 6.45 6.00 -14.25
CA GLU A 182 7.33 5.17 -15.08
C GLU A 182 8.58 4.76 -14.32
N LEU A 183 8.96 3.49 -14.39
CA LEU A 183 10.20 2.93 -13.87
C LEU A 183 11.09 2.53 -15.04
N VAL A 184 12.31 3.04 -15.08
CA VAL A 184 13.27 2.77 -16.16
C VAL A 184 14.54 2.14 -15.61
N TRP A 185 14.73 0.87 -15.87
CA TRP A 185 15.97 0.17 -15.63
C TRP A 185 17.01 0.56 -16.67
N THR A 186 18.23 0.83 -16.22
CA THR A 186 19.39 1.05 -17.10
C THR A 186 20.55 0.18 -16.64
N LEU A 187 20.88 -0.81 -17.45
CA LEU A 187 22.00 -1.70 -17.20
C LEU A 187 23.18 -1.29 -18.09
N THR A 188 24.31 -1.01 -17.51
CA THR A 188 25.58 -0.76 -18.21
C THR A 188 26.45 -2.01 -18.13
N MET A 189 26.71 -2.63 -19.26
CA MET A 189 27.52 -3.85 -19.35
C MET A 189 29.01 -3.52 -19.31
N LYS A 190 29.86 -4.47 -18.91
CA LYS A 190 31.33 -4.32 -18.91
C LYS A 190 31.94 -4.16 -20.30
N ASN A 191 31.24 -4.66 -21.34
CA ASN A 191 31.63 -4.46 -22.75
C ASN A 191 31.31 -3.05 -23.29
N GLY A 192 30.60 -2.23 -22.51
CA GLY A 192 30.20 -0.88 -22.86
C GLY A 192 28.78 -0.75 -23.40
N ASP A 193 28.05 -1.84 -23.59
CA ASP A 193 26.66 -1.82 -24.02
C ASP A 193 25.76 -1.27 -22.93
N THR A 194 24.64 -0.67 -23.34
CA THR A 194 23.60 -0.18 -22.42
C THR A 194 22.25 -0.79 -22.81
N ILE A 195 21.63 -1.43 -21.84
CA ILE A 195 20.32 -2.05 -21.98
C ILE A 195 19.35 -1.23 -21.14
N ARG A 196 18.17 -0.91 -21.69
CA ARG A 196 17.12 -0.19 -20.99
C ARG A 196 15.78 -0.89 -21.14
N LEU A 197 15.07 -0.98 -20.02
CA LEU A 197 13.70 -1.52 -19.96
C LEU A 197 12.82 -0.55 -19.19
N LYS A 198 11.54 -0.53 -19.52
CA LYS A 198 10.58 0.33 -18.84
C LYS A 198 9.31 -0.44 -18.53
N HIS A 199 8.83 -0.28 -17.33
CA HIS A 199 7.46 -0.60 -17.01
C HIS A 199 6.75 0.59 -16.33
N THR A 200 5.45 0.54 -16.32
CA THR A 200 4.62 1.63 -15.85
C THR A 200 3.72 1.12 -14.74
N PHE A 201 3.56 1.87 -13.67
CA PHE A 201 2.48 1.61 -12.73
C PHE A 201 1.59 2.85 -12.59
N GLU A 202 0.30 2.59 -12.46
CA GLU A 202 -0.72 3.60 -12.26
C GLU A 202 -1.30 3.44 -10.85
N VAL A 203 -1.21 4.49 -10.06
CA VAL A 203 -1.81 4.55 -8.73
C VAL A 203 -3.17 5.23 -8.86
N LEU A 204 -4.22 4.48 -8.55
CA LEU A 204 -5.56 5.01 -8.43
C LEU A 204 -5.80 5.38 -6.96
N PRO A 205 -6.29 6.60 -6.67
CA PRO A 205 -6.65 6.96 -5.31
C PRO A 205 -7.80 6.07 -4.83
N LEU A 206 -7.63 5.45 -3.65
CA LEU A 206 -8.71 4.74 -3.00
C LEU A 206 -9.76 5.74 -2.53
N VAL A 207 -11.00 5.49 -2.87
CA VAL A 207 -12.16 6.20 -2.33
C VAL A 207 -12.58 5.48 -1.06
N HIS A 208 -12.72 6.21 0.05
CA HIS A 208 -13.23 5.66 1.30
C HIS A 208 -14.73 5.91 1.41
N GLN A 209 -15.48 4.87 1.76
CA GLN A 209 -16.87 4.96 2.14
C GLN A 209 -17.04 4.45 3.56
N THR A 210 -17.48 5.33 4.45
CA THR A 210 -17.65 5.04 5.86
C THR A 210 -19.13 4.83 6.20
N TYR A 211 -19.40 3.82 7.02
CA TYR A 211 -20.68 3.56 7.63
C TYR A 211 -20.54 3.64 9.15
N THR A 212 -21.28 4.55 9.76
CA THR A 212 -21.32 4.67 11.22
C THR A 212 -22.48 3.86 11.79
N ALA A 213 -22.38 3.49 13.05
CA ALA A 213 -23.41 2.75 13.75
C ALA A 213 -24.78 3.46 13.72
N GLU A 214 -24.78 4.78 13.87
CA GLU A 214 -25.98 5.61 13.89
C GLU A 214 -26.68 5.68 12.53
N GLU A 215 -25.87 5.85 11.45
CA GLU A 215 -26.40 5.97 10.08
C GLU A 215 -26.89 4.65 9.51
N ALA A 216 -26.24 3.54 9.87
CA ALA A 216 -26.54 2.21 9.35
C ALA A 216 -27.45 1.37 10.25
N CYS A 217 -27.80 1.84 11.47
CA CYS A 217 -28.62 1.12 12.46
C CYS A 217 -28.07 -0.29 12.74
N LEU A 218 -26.80 -0.37 13.17
CA LEU A 218 -26.06 -1.62 13.34
C LEU A 218 -26.25 -2.22 14.75
N ASP A 219 -27.48 -2.53 15.13
CA ASP A 219 -27.80 -3.02 16.48
C ASP A 219 -27.73 -4.56 16.59
N THR A 220 -27.85 -5.27 15.48
CA THR A 220 -27.91 -6.75 15.44
C THR A 220 -26.97 -7.35 14.37
N MET A 221 -26.69 -8.65 14.49
CA MET A 221 -25.95 -9.41 13.48
C MET A 221 -26.67 -9.41 12.12
N GLU A 222 -27.98 -9.43 12.09
CA GLU A 222 -28.79 -9.37 10.89
C GLU A 222 -28.64 -8.00 10.19
N ASP A 223 -28.58 -6.91 10.94
CA ASP A 223 -28.36 -5.56 10.40
C ASP A 223 -26.98 -5.47 9.77
N LEU A 224 -25.95 -5.99 10.44
CA LEU A 224 -24.58 -6.02 9.92
C LEU A 224 -24.50 -6.85 8.62
N LYS A 225 -25.09 -8.04 8.58
CA LYS A 225 -25.17 -8.85 7.37
C LYS A 225 -25.93 -8.16 6.24
N ALA A 226 -27.03 -7.48 6.57
CA ALA A 226 -27.80 -6.72 5.58
C ALA A 226 -26.98 -5.56 5.01
N LEU A 227 -26.19 -4.88 5.85
CA LEU A 227 -25.25 -3.84 5.40
C LEU A 227 -24.20 -4.42 4.45
N LEU A 228 -23.51 -5.51 4.82
CA LEU A 228 -22.52 -6.15 3.95
C LEU A 228 -23.13 -6.53 2.59
N GLY A 229 -24.32 -7.11 2.58
CA GLY A 229 -25.03 -7.44 1.34
C GLY A 229 -25.47 -6.23 0.49
N ARG A 230 -25.64 -5.03 1.08
CA ARG A 230 -25.82 -3.78 0.33
C ARG A 230 -24.51 -3.27 -0.23
N ILE A 231 -23.44 -3.27 0.58
CA ILE A 231 -22.10 -2.87 0.17
C ILE A 231 -21.67 -3.64 -1.07
N ASP A 232 -21.84 -4.95 -1.08
CA ASP A 232 -21.50 -5.82 -2.22
C ASP A 232 -22.21 -5.43 -3.51
N LYS A 233 -23.41 -4.88 -3.44
CA LYS A 233 -24.24 -4.55 -4.61
C LYS A 233 -24.10 -3.10 -5.06
N GLU A 234 -23.89 -2.18 -4.12
CA GLU A 234 -24.07 -0.75 -4.35
C GLU A 234 -22.75 0.03 -4.36
N VAL A 235 -21.72 -0.49 -3.70
CA VAL A 235 -20.44 0.20 -3.57
C VAL A 235 -19.48 -0.25 -4.68
N PRO A 236 -18.86 0.68 -5.43
CA PRO A 236 -17.86 0.35 -6.45
C PRO A 236 -16.70 -0.50 -5.90
N ALA A 237 -16.16 -1.41 -6.71
CA ALA A 237 -15.12 -2.35 -6.27
C ALA A 237 -13.79 -1.68 -5.86
N ASP A 238 -13.52 -0.48 -6.37
CA ASP A 238 -12.33 0.33 -6.08
C ASP A 238 -12.48 1.23 -4.83
N THR A 239 -13.52 1.01 -4.02
CA THR A 239 -13.81 1.77 -2.81
C THR A 239 -13.42 0.97 -1.58
N VAL A 240 -12.62 1.54 -0.69
CA VAL A 240 -12.39 0.99 0.66
C VAL A 240 -13.62 1.25 1.52
N VAL A 241 -14.08 0.23 2.20
CA VAL A 241 -15.28 0.32 3.04
C VAL A 241 -14.91 0.17 4.50
N ASP A 242 -15.22 1.18 5.29
CA ASP A 242 -15.01 1.24 6.72
C ASP A 242 -16.35 1.21 7.45
N VAL A 243 -16.55 0.22 8.32
CA VAL A 243 -17.76 0.07 9.13
C VAL A 243 -17.42 0.22 10.60
N PHE A 244 -17.96 1.26 11.23
CA PHE A 244 -17.80 1.53 12.66
C PHE A 244 -18.98 0.96 13.44
N LEU A 245 -18.68 -0.02 14.27
CA LEU A 245 -19.67 -0.81 15.01
C LEU A 245 -19.94 -0.21 16.39
N PRO A 246 -21.20 -0.23 16.86
CA PRO A 246 -21.56 0.21 18.22
C PRO A 246 -21.08 -0.79 19.28
N PRO A 247 -21.12 -0.40 20.58
CA PRO A 247 -20.78 -1.29 21.68
C PRO A 247 -21.90 -2.28 22.02
N VAL A 248 -22.21 -3.18 21.08
CA VAL A 248 -23.24 -4.22 21.22
C VAL A 248 -22.65 -5.60 21.05
N THR A 249 -23.41 -6.64 21.37
CA THR A 249 -23.05 -8.03 21.13
C THR A 249 -23.74 -8.55 19.86
N TYR A 250 -22.93 -8.95 18.89
CA TYR A 250 -23.37 -9.60 17.66
C TYR A 250 -23.30 -11.12 17.85
N THR A 251 -24.45 -11.77 17.96
CA THR A 251 -24.51 -13.23 18.13
C THR A 251 -24.75 -13.93 16.81
N GLY A 252 -23.87 -14.88 16.46
CA GLY A 252 -23.93 -15.69 15.25
C GLY A 252 -22.69 -15.50 14.37
N ASN A 253 -22.66 -16.25 13.26
CA ASN A 253 -21.51 -16.22 12.35
C ASN A 253 -21.62 -15.08 11.35
N LEU A 254 -20.48 -14.46 11.02
CA LEU A 254 -20.32 -13.44 10.01
C LEU A 254 -19.31 -13.91 8.95
N GLU A 255 -19.54 -13.57 7.70
CA GLU A 255 -18.61 -13.85 6.60
C GLU A 255 -18.36 -12.58 5.78
N ILE A 256 -17.06 -12.31 5.50
CA ILE A 256 -16.59 -11.30 4.57
C ILE A 256 -15.94 -12.06 3.41
N SER A 257 -16.70 -12.26 2.31
CA SER A 257 -16.31 -13.16 1.21
C SER A 257 -16.28 -12.48 -0.16
N SER A 258 -17.10 -11.46 -0.40
CA SER A 258 -17.23 -10.85 -1.71
C SER A 258 -16.15 -9.81 -1.97
N ARG A 259 -15.88 -8.94 -1.00
CA ARG A 259 -14.91 -7.85 -1.04
C ARG A 259 -14.34 -7.56 0.35
N ALA A 260 -13.24 -6.82 0.42
CA ALA A 260 -12.73 -6.33 1.68
C ALA A 260 -13.66 -5.28 2.30
N VAL A 261 -13.99 -5.47 3.57
CA VAL A 261 -14.73 -4.53 4.41
C VAL A 261 -14.04 -4.47 5.76
N ASN A 262 -13.61 -3.29 6.18
CA ASN A 262 -12.98 -3.07 7.46
C ASN A 262 -14.03 -2.95 8.57
N LEU A 263 -13.81 -3.61 9.69
CA LEU A 263 -14.70 -3.53 10.86
C LEU A 263 -13.95 -2.91 12.04
N TYR A 264 -14.45 -1.79 12.52
CA TYR A 264 -13.92 -1.08 13.68
C TYR A 264 -14.90 -1.16 14.82
N GLY A 265 -14.55 -1.86 15.89
CA GLY A 265 -15.32 -1.91 17.12
C GLY A 265 -15.20 -0.62 17.93
N CYS A 266 -16.09 -0.46 18.89
CA CYS A 266 -16.14 0.70 19.76
C CYS A 266 -14.89 0.81 20.65
N SER A 267 -14.25 1.98 20.67
CA SER A 267 -13.04 2.28 21.46
C SER A 267 -13.13 3.56 22.29
N ASP A 268 -14.28 4.24 22.29
CA ASP A 268 -14.49 5.52 22.96
C ASP A 268 -14.77 5.42 24.46
N GLY A 269 -14.74 4.21 25.02
CA GLY A 269 -15.03 3.94 26.42
C GLY A 269 -16.50 3.78 26.76
N SER A 270 -17.42 3.85 25.79
CA SER A 270 -18.87 3.60 25.99
C SER A 270 -19.21 2.11 26.16
N GLY A 271 -18.27 1.22 25.81
CA GLY A 271 -18.40 -0.24 25.87
C GLY A 271 -17.47 -0.92 24.89
N ARG A 272 -17.67 -2.21 24.68
CA ARG A 272 -16.94 -3.02 23.70
C ARG A 272 -17.90 -3.61 22.68
N THR A 273 -17.46 -3.70 21.45
CA THR A 273 -18.16 -4.46 20.41
C THR A 273 -17.80 -5.92 20.54
N VAL A 274 -18.77 -6.78 20.76
CA VAL A 274 -18.57 -8.22 21.01
C VAL A 274 -19.10 -9.03 19.84
N ILE A 275 -18.32 -10.01 19.37
CA ILE A 275 -18.72 -11.02 18.39
C ILE A 275 -18.84 -12.37 19.12
N GLU A 276 -20.07 -12.85 19.30
CA GLU A 276 -20.36 -14.19 19.82
C GLU A 276 -20.60 -15.15 18.66
N GLY A 277 -19.55 -15.75 18.12
CA GLY A 277 -19.62 -16.65 16.97
C GLY A 277 -18.32 -16.70 16.21
N THR A 278 -18.37 -17.09 14.95
CA THR A 278 -17.22 -17.17 14.05
C THR A 278 -17.27 -16.02 13.02
N LEU A 279 -16.16 -15.30 12.87
CA LEU A 279 -15.93 -14.45 11.72
C LEU A 279 -15.06 -15.20 10.70
N THR A 280 -15.53 -15.28 9.47
CA THR A 280 -14.75 -15.84 8.35
C THR A 280 -14.38 -14.72 7.38
N VAL A 281 -13.10 -14.64 7.02
CA VAL A 281 -12.59 -13.73 5.98
C VAL A 281 -12.05 -14.58 4.84
N SER A 282 -12.73 -14.54 3.68
CA SER A 282 -12.43 -15.40 2.52
C SER A 282 -12.52 -14.66 1.20
N THR A 283 -12.45 -13.32 1.23
CA THR A 283 -12.51 -12.48 0.03
C THR A 283 -11.31 -12.75 -0.91
N HIS A 284 -11.53 -12.56 -2.20
CA HIS A 284 -10.48 -12.56 -3.22
C HIS A 284 -9.98 -11.15 -3.55
N ASP A 285 -10.43 -10.16 -2.79
CA ASP A 285 -9.97 -8.79 -2.91
C ASP A 285 -8.48 -8.72 -2.53
N PRO A 286 -7.61 -8.09 -3.31
CA PRO A 286 -6.19 -7.96 -2.99
C PRO A 286 -5.92 -7.02 -1.81
N THR A 287 -6.91 -6.26 -1.37
CA THR A 287 -6.79 -5.38 -0.20
C THR A 287 -6.95 -6.15 1.11
N TYR A 288 -6.36 -5.63 2.17
CA TYR A 288 -6.50 -6.21 3.50
C TYR A 288 -7.89 -5.93 4.08
N VAL A 289 -8.43 -6.90 4.82
CA VAL A 289 -9.56 -6.69 5.72
C VAL A 289 -9.00 -6.31 7.08
N THR A 290 -9.32 -5.13 7.58
CA THR A 290 -8.91 -4.68 8.91
C THR A 290 -9.99 -4.99 9.92
N LEU A 291 -9.62 -5.65 11.02
CA LEU A 291 -10.47 -5.91 12.17
C LEU A 291 -9.85 -5.21 13.39
N CYS A 292 -10.53 -4.23 13.93
CA CYS A 292 -9.98 -3.38 14.97
C CYS A 292 -10.90 -3.28 16.19
N ASN A 293 -10.35 -3.41 17.40
CA ASN A 293 -11.05 -3.23 18.68
C ASN A 293 -12.31 -4.11 18.86
N LEU A 294 -12.27 -5.34 18.40
CA LEU A 294 -13.35 -6.32 18.53
C LEU A 294 -13.05 -7.35 19.61
N ASP A 295 -14.04 -7.68 20.45
CA ASP A 295 -13.96 -8.76 21.42
C ASP A 295 -14.68 -10.00 20.88
N PHE A 296 -13.92 -11.05 20.60
CA PHE A 296 -14.45 -12.35 20.19
C PHE A 296 -14.63 -13.23 21.44
N VAL A 297 -15.86 -13.68 21.67
CA VAL A 297 -16.24 -14.53 22.81
C VAL A 297 -16.91 -15.81 22.31
N GLY A 298 -16.37 -16.94 22.69
CA GLY A 298 -16.87 -18.24 22.25
C GLY A 298 -17.05 -19.25 23.37
N SER A 299 -17.58 -20.41 22.99
CA SER A 299 -17.68 -21.60 23.86
C SER A 299 -17.25 -22.85 23.07
N GLY A 300 -16.17 -22.73 22.29
CA GLY A 300 -15.66 -23.72 21.34
C GLY A 300 -15.67 -23.21 19.90
N GLY A 301 -15.22 -24.01 18.94
CA GLY A 301 -15.08 -23.64 17.55
C GLY A 301 -13.92 -22.67 17.27
N THR A 302 -14.03 -21.88 16.21
CA THR A 302 -13.02 -20.91 15.81
C THR A 302 -13.57 -19.49 15.85
N GLY A 303 -12.87 -18.56 16.52
CA GLY A 303 -13.30 -17.16 16.61
C GLY A 303 -13.13 -16.44 15.27
N LEU A 304 -11.89 -16.43 14.73
CA LEU A 304 -11.59 -15.87 13.41
C LEU A 304 -10.96 -16.94 12.52
N SER A 305 -11.44 -17.06 11.29
CA SER A 305 -10.84 -17.91 10.26
C SER A 305 -10.56 -17.09 9.01
N ALA A 306 -9.27 -16.86 8.68
CA ALA A 306 -8.85 -16.06 7.54
C ALA A 306 -8.18 -16.93 6.46
N THR A 307 -8.71 -16.88 5.24
CA THR A 307 -8.09 -17.39 4.00
C THR A 307 -7.78 -16.26 3.02
N ALA A 308 -7.88 -15.01 3.47
CA ALA A 308 -7.57 -13.79 2.74
C ALA A 308 -6.70 -12.87 3.61
N SER A 309 -6.14 -11.83 3.00
CA SER A 309 -5.30 -10.85 3.68
C SER A 309 -6.09 -10.12 4.77
N THR A 310 -5.66 -10.24 6.01
CA THR A 310 -6.39 -9.74 7.19
C THR A 310 -5.42 -9.11 8.18
N ASP A 311 -5.75 -7.91 8.67
CA ASP A 311 -5.06 -7.25 9.77
C ASP A 311 -5.95 -7.23 11.01
N ILE A 312 -5.41 -7.65 12.14
CA ILE A 312 -6.12 -7.66 13.41
C ILE A 312 -5.39 -6.75 14.39
N TRP A 313 -6.06 -5.73 14.90
CA TRP A 313 -5.47 -4.79 15.83
C TRP A 313 -6.36 -4.53 17.04
N GLY A 314 -5.78 -4.63 18.25
CA GLY A 314 -6.50 -4.34 19.50
C GLY A 314 -7.69 -5.26 19.79
N CYS A 315 -7.74 -6.44 19.16
CA CYS A 315 -8.82 -7.42 19.34
C CYS A 315 -8.55 -8.36 20.51
N SER A 316 -9.62 -8.96 21.05
CA SER A 316 -9.49 -10.03 22.04
C SER A 316 -10.22 -11.30 21.62
N PHE A 317 -9.67 -12.47 21.98
CA PHE A 317 -10.23 -13.78 21.67
C PHE A 317 -10.29 -14.65 22.93
N THR A 318 -11.48 -15.09 23.33
CA THR A 318 -11.65 -15.82 24.59
C THR A 318 -12.64 -16.99 24.43
N GLY A 319 -12.27 -18.18 24.92
CA GLY A 319 -13.19 -19.32 25.10
C GLY A 319 -13.41 -20.17 23.84
N TYR A 320 -12.56 -20.07 22.83
CA TYR A 320 -12.63 -20.86 21.60
C TYR A 320 -11.77 -22.12 21.67
N ASP A 321 -12.06 -23.11 20.82
CA ASP A 321 -11.11 -24.19 20.54
C ASP A 321 -9.89 -23.61 19.81
N ILE A 322 -10.11 -22.67 18.86
CA ILE A 322 -9.07 -21.88 18.20
C ILE A 322 -9.51 -20.41 18.22
N GLY A 323 -8.75 -19.55 18.88
CA GLY A 323 -9.05 -18.11 18.94
C GLY A 323 -9.05 -17.48 17.55
N ALA A 324 -7.93 -17.54 16.84
CA ALA A 324 -7.83 -17.11 15.46
C ALA A 324 -6.97 -18.10 14.65
N ALA A 325 -7.28 -18.24 13.37
CA ALA A 325 -6.55 -19.08 12.43
C ALA A 325 -6.36 -18.37 11.09
N VAL A 326 -5.12 -18.38 10.59
CA VAL A 326 -4.85 -18.12 9.18
C VAL A 326 -4.64 -19.45 8.47
N LYS A 327 -5.23 -19.59 7.28
CA LYS A 327 -5.18 -20.80 6.46
C LYS A 327 -4.59 -20.49 5.09
N GLU A 328 -4.34 -21.55 4.32
CA GLU A 328 -3.78 -21.45 2.97
C GLU A 328 -4.45 -20.36 2.13
N GLY A 329 -3.65 -19.51 1.52
CA GLY A 329 -4.07 -18.32 0.77
C GLY A 329 -4.17 -17.04 1.60
N GLY A 330 -4.32 -17.16 2.93
CA GLY A 330 -4.38 -16.01 3.83
C GLY A 330 -3.01 -15.46 4.19
N MET A 331 -2.97 -14.17 4.41
CA MET A 331 -1.87 -13.45 5.09
C MET A 331 -2.47 -12.73 6.28
N ILE A 332 -1.79 -12.71 7.41
CA ILE A 332 -2.35 -12.08 8.61
C ILE A 332 -1.29 -11.28 9.36
N GLY A 333 -1.67 -10.04 9.73
CA GLY A 333 -1.00 -9.23 10.71
C GLY A 333 -1.78 -9.24 12.02
N VAL A 334 -1.09 -9.39 13.16
CA VAL A 334 -1.72 -9.41 14.49
C VAL A 334 -0.94 -8.45 15.37
N GLU A 335 -1.59 -7.39 15.86
CA GLU A 335 -0.93 -6.38 16.68
C GLU A 335 -1.80 -6.01 17.88
N ALA A 336 -1.18 -5.83 19.03
CA ALA A 336 -1.81 -5.38 20.28
C ALA A 336 -3.06 -6.22 20.68
N CYS A 337 -3.08 -7.50 20.31
CA CYS A 337 -4.21 -8.41 20.54
C CYS A 337 -4.06 -9.23 21.82
N THR A 338 -5.19 -9.68 22.36
CA THR A 338 -5.23 -10.52 23.57
C THR A 338 -5.90 -11.85 23.27
N PHE A 339 -5.23 -12.95 23.56
CA PHE A 339 -5.75 -14.32 23.42
C PHE A 339 -5.77 -15.00 24.79
N ARG A 340 -6.97 -15.31 25.30
CA ARG A 340 -7.12 -15.88 26.64
C ARG A 340 -8.03 -17.10 26.69
N ASN A 341 -7.60 -18.11 27.46
CA ASN A 341 -8.43 -19.29 27.76
C ASN A 341 -9.00 -19.98 26.51
N ASN A 342 -8.21 -20.10 25.44
CA ASN A 342 -8.54 -20.85 24.26
C ASN A 342 -7.85 -22.22 24.26
N GLY A 343 -8.31 -23.16 23.47
CA GLY A 343 -7.56 -24.39 23.20
C GLY A 343 -6.25 -24.02 22.48
N ILE A 344 -6.34 -23.37 21.33
CA ILE A 344 -5.21 -22.78 20.61
C ILE A 344 -5.50 -21.27 20.50
N ALA A 345 -4.59 -20.42 20.98
CA ALA A 345 -4.78 -19.00 20.85
C ALA A 345 -4.74 -18.58 19.37
N PHE A 346 -3.67 -18.96 18.66
CA PHE A 346 -3.50 -18.68 17.25
C PHE A 346 -2.93 -19.88 16.49
N SER A 347 -3.56 -20.25 15.37
CA SER A 347 -3.08 -21.29 14.46
C SER A 347 -2.61 -20.68 13.14
N TYR A 348 -1.32 -20.88 12.83
CA TYR A 348 -0.67 -20.41 11.61
C TYR A 348 -0.52 -21.56 10.61
N ASP A 349 -1.34 -21.58 9.57
CA ASP A 349 -1.41 -22.65 8.56
C ASP A 349 -1.45 -22.07 7.15
N THR A 350 -0.37 -21.36 6.76
CA THR A 350 -0.24 -20.78 5.43
C THR A 350 1.22 -20.66 5.03
N LEU A 351 1.50 -20.74 3.73
CA LEU A 351 2.80 -20.40 3.14
C LEU A 351 2.86 -18.97 2.61
N SER A 352 1.77 -18.23 2.69
CA SER A 352 1.70 -16.83 2.30
C SER A 352 2.11 -15.93 3.47
N TYR A 353 2.82 -14.84 3.19
CA TYR A 353 3.19 -13.83 4.18
C TYR A 353 3.30 -12.44 3.57
N SER A 354 3.20 -11.42 4.41
CA SER A 354 3.44 -10.03 4.03
C SER A 354 4.74 -9.53 4.68
N PHE A 355 5.57 -8.84 3.92
CA PHE A 355 6.80 -8.23 4.46
C PHE A 355 6.54 -7.14 5.49
N PHE A 356 5.36 -6.53 5.48
CA PHE A 356 5.08 -5.32 6.25
C PHE A 356 4.31 -5.57 7.54
N LYS A 357 3.62 -6.72 7.64
CA LYS A 357 2.73 -7.02 8.77
C LYS A 357 2.71 -8.52 9.03
N THR A 358 3.80 -9.03 9.59
CA THR A 358 3.88 -10.44 9.94
C THR A 358 4.38 -10.54 11.38
N GLY A 359 3.65 -11.23 12.23
CA GLY A 359 4.03 -11.43 13.62
C GLY A 359 2.91 -11.10 14.59
N PHE A 360 3.31 -10.86 15.84
CA PHE A 360 2.41 -10.67 16.98
C PHE A 360 2.90 -9.55 17.89
N PRO A 361 3.32 -8.36 17.40
CA PRO A 361 3.84 -7.32 18.25
C PRO A 361 2.80 -6.87 19.28
N ASP A 362 3.27 -6.59 20.50
CA ASP A 362 2.48 -6.10 21.63
C ASP A 362 1.29 -6.98 22.03
N CYS A 363 1.33 -8.28 21.70
CA CYS A 363 0.25 -9.21 22.01
C CYS A 363 0.35 -9.80 23.42
N THR A 364 -0.79 -10.17 24.00
CA THR A 364 -0.90 -10.94 25.24
C THR A 364 -1.50 -12.32 24.95
N ILE A 365 -0.78 -13.38 25.23
CA ILE A 365 -1.19 -14.77 24.98
C ILE A 365 -1.17 -15.52 26.31
N GLU A 366 -2.36 -15.67 26.93
CA GLU A 366 -2.46 -16.05 28.34
C GLU A 366 -3.46 -17.18 28.59
N GLY A 367 -3.03 -18.21 29.34
CA GLY A 367 -3.91 -19.25 29.86
C GLY A 367 -4.51 -20.17 28.81
N ASN A 368 -3.90 -20.30 27.64
CA ASN A 368 -4.35 -21.19 26.57
C ASN A 368 -3.72 -22.58 26.72
N ASP A 369 -4.32 -23.62 26.13
CA ASP A 369 -3.62 -24.89 26.02
C ASP A 369 -2.37 -24.75 25.14
N ILE A 370 -2.51 -24.12 23.96
CA ILE A 370 -1.42 -23.77 23.06
C ILE A 370 -1.51 -22.27 22.76
N GLY A 371 -0.41 -21.55 22.96
CA GLY A 371 -0.33 -20.15 22.57
C GLY A 371 -0.35 -19.99 21.05
N ILE A 372 0.76 -20.27 20.38
CA ILE A 372 0.82 -20.23 18.92
C ILE A 372 1.17 -21.62 18.39
N GLN A 373 0.40 -22.08 17.41
CA GLN A 373 0.65 -23.31 16.69
C GLN A 373 1.10 -23.00 15.25
N PHE A 374 2.30 -23.43 14.87
CA PHE A 374 2.80 -23.39 13.50
C PHE A 374 2.54 -24.73 12.81
N VAL A 375 1.54 -24.78 11.97
CA VAL A 375 1.23 -25.94 11.11
C VAL A 375 2.02 -25.85 9.81
N ASN A 376 1.89 -24.75 9.08
CA ASN A 376 2.70 -24.35 7.94
C ASN A 376 3.15 -22.91 8.12
N LEU A 377 4.43 -22.65 7.83
CA LEU A 377 5.03 -21.33 7.93
C LEU A 377 5.93 -21.09 6.71
N PRO A 378 5.90 -19.91 6.08
CA PRO A 378 6.87 -19.57 5.03
C PRO A 378 8.29 -19.60 5.59
N GLY A 379 9.21 -20.27 4.89
CA GLY A 379 10.55 -20.55 5.39
C GLY A 379 11.44 -19.34 5.70
N ALA A 380 11.04 -18.15 5.25
CA ALA A 380 11.80 -16.91 5.44
C ALA A 380 10.97 -15.78 6.08
N ALA A 381 9.77 -16.08 6.61
CA ALA A 381 8.93 -15.03 7.20
C ALA A 381 9.58 -14.51 8.50
N PRO A 382 9.99 -13.24 8.55
CA PRO A 382 10.44 -12.62 9.79
C PRO A 382 9.21 -12.33 10.65
N LEU A 383 8.88 -13.21 11.60
CA LEU A 383 7.81 -12.97 12.55
C LEU A 383 8.29 -12.05 13.66
N ASP A 384 7.62 -10.92 13.83
CA ASP A 384 7.87 -9.97 14.91
C ASP A 384 7.11 -10.41 16.18
N PHE A 385 7.80 -10.49 17.31
CA PHE A 385 7.26 -10.77 18.63
C PHE A 385 7.58 -9.66 19.64
N GLY A 386 8.00 -8.49 19.17
CA GLY A 386 8.33 -7.36 20.02
C GLY A 386 7.18 -6.99 20.96
N GLY A 387 7.46 -6.93 22.27
CA GLY A 387 6.45 -6.62 23.27
C GLY A 387 5.44 -7.75 23.58
N THR A 388 5.50 -8.88 22.87
CA THR A 388 4.58 -10.01 23.11
C THR A 388 4.87 -10.71 24.43
N VAL A 389 3.81 -10.99 25.19
CA VAL A 389 3.87 -11.68 26.48
C VAL A 389 3.12 -13.00 26.41
N PHE A 390 3.84 -14.11 26.69
CA PHE A 390 3.26 -15.44 26.91
C PHE A 390 3.21 -15.72 28.42
N SER A 391 2.03 -16.08 28.92
CA SER A 391 1.87 -16.40 30.33
C SER A 391 0.84 -17.48 30.61
N GLY A 392 1.17 -18.42 31.47
CA GLY A 392 0.23 -19.44 31.95
C GLY A 392 -0.33 -20.38 30.88
N ASN A 393 0.24 -20.42 29.67
CA ASN A 393 -0.12 -21.39 28.65
C ASN A 393 0.48 -22.76 28.98
N ARG A 394 -0.17 -23.87 28.61
CA ARG A 394 0.44 -25.18 28.76
C ARG A 394 1.62 -25.38 27.80
N ILE A 395 1.51 -24.84 26.57
CA ILE A 395 2.58 -24.79 25.58
C ILE A 395 2.50 -23.38 24.99
N ASP A 396 3.55 -22.59 25.14
CA ASP A 396 3.55 -21.24 24.56
C ASP A 396 3.63 -21.26 23.04
N ILE A 397 4.50 -22.10 22.46
CA ILE A 397 4.66 -22.26 21.02
C ILE A 397 4.76 -23.73 20.65
N GLU A 398 3.89 -24.20 19.79
CA GLU A 398 3.92 -25.50 19.16
C GLU A 398 4.49 -25.40 17.75
N ASN A 399 5.71 -25.89 17.55
CA ASN A 399 6.46 -25.82 16.29
C ASN A 399 7.06 -27.21 15.94
N PRO A 400 6.22 -28.18 15.55
CA PRO A 400 6.68 -29.55 15.30
C PRO A 400 7.62 -29.67 14.10
N MET A 401 7.52 -28.75 13.12
CA MET A 401 8.37 -28.73 11.93
C MET A 401 9.68 -28.01 12.15
N GLN A 402 9.90 -27.42 13.33
CA GLN A 402 11.11 -26.68 13.71
C GLN A 402 11.45 -25.53 12.76
N TYR A 403 10.41 -24.79 12.34
CA TYR A 403 10.60 -23.56 11.57
C TYR A 403 11.50 -22.58 12.35
N PRO A 404 12.42 -21.87 11.68
CA PRO A 404 13.24 -20.87 12.33
C PRO A 404 12.36 -19.66 12.73
N VAL A 405 12.17 -19.47 14.03
CA VAL A 405 11.40 -18.36 14.59
C VAL A 405 12.25 -17.68 15.64
N ASP A 406 12.45 -16.38 15.51
CA ASP A 406 13.14 -15.56 16.50
C ASP A 406 12.15 -15.09 17.57
N LEU A 407 12.40 -15.49 18.80
CA LEU A 407 11.58 -15.16 19.97
C LEU A 407 12.34 -14.30 20.98
N SER A 408 13.48 -13.72 20.58
CA SER A 408 14.35 -12.97 21.48
C SER A 408 13.67 -11.75 22.11
N ASP A 409 12.69 -11.16 21.41
CA ASP A 409 11.96 -9.97 21.83
C ASP A 409 10.64 -10.28 22.54
N ALA A 410 10.27 -11.58 22.66
CA ALA A 410 9.12 -12.03 23.42
C ALA A 410 9.44 -12.21 24.93
N THR A 411 8.42 -12.04 25.76
CA THR A 411 8.49 -12.32 27.20
C THR A 411 7.71 -13.59 27.55
N PHE A 412 8.32 -14.47 28.33
CA PHE A 412 7.70 -15.70 28.85
C PHE A 412 7.61 -15.61 30.37
N ALA A 413 6.37 -15.68 30.95
CA ALA A 413 6.08 -15.45 32.37
C ALA A 413 5.33 -16.63 33.04
#